data_0f20d93d1c2157d3cb9044c710d14981
#
_entry.id   0f20d93d1c2157d3cb9044c710d14981
#
_cell.length_a   1.000
_cell.length_b   1.000
_cell.length_c   1.000
_cell.angle_alpha   90.00
_cell.angle_beta   90.00
_cell.angle_gamma   90.00
#
_symmetry.space_group_name_H-M   'P 1'
#
loop_
_entity.id
_entity.type
_entity.pdbx_description
1 polymer ?
#
loop_
_entity_poly.entity_id
_entity_poly.type
_entity_poly.pdbx_seq_one_letter_code
_entity_poly.pdbx_strand_id
1 'polypeptide(L)'
;MKQFFRVFRFEYGNYAKDKIFIGLTAVLLALVTAVLFFPRFKGEDGGSIFAGESETPVLAVIDNTEDGGIAEFLSAAMQGYEIKSAEGDIESAKALAENGEYEAIIVVTSPLEYTYVVKNMGLYDSTAAMLDELLLTRYRTLYMAKAGLTNEQITTLTASAVHSESVIVGQDQTQSFFYTYLLMFLLYMAVLMYGQFVAQSVVTEKSSRAMELLITSASPKSLIFGKILGAGCAGLTQLTVLLVWSYLCFKINKSYWTGNMVISSLFGMTPALIAYTVLFFVLGFLIYAFLYGALSSLASKMEEVGTLTMPVTFLMIVSFVITIGSISSGNVDNILLKVLSFVPFSSPMAMFARIAMNTAGTVEIIISVAVLVLSDILIGYLAVAIYRIGILMYGKPPKFNELIRALKKQ
;
A
#
# COMPACT_ATOMS: atom_id res chain seq x y z
N MET A 1 -13.52 -33.91 -17.52
CA MET A 1 -14.27 -32.95 -16.68
C MET A 1 -14.50 -33.44 -15.25
N LYS A 2 -15.00 -34.66 -15.00
CA LYS A 2 -15.27 -35.15 -13.62
C LYS A 2 -14.03 -35.17 -12.71
N GLN A 3 -12.84 -35.53 -13.22
CA GLN A 3 -11.58 -35.51 -12.44
C GLN A 3 -11.18 -34.10 -12.01
N PHE A 4 -11.25 -33.14 -12.93
CA PHE A 4 -10.96 -31.73 -12.66
C PHE A 4 -11.83 -31.18 -11.52
N PHE A 5 -13.16 -31.35 -11.58
CA PHE A 5 -14.06 -30.84 -10.53
C PHE A 5 -13.84 -31.51 -9.18
N ARG A 6 -13.39 -32.76 -9.13
CA ARG A 6 -13.04 -33.43 -7.86
C ARG A 6 -11.78 -32.78 -7.24
N VAL A 7 -10.74 -32.56 -8.05
CA VAL A 7 -9.51 -31.91 -7.60
C VAL A 7 -9.81 -30.47 -7.14
N PHE A 8 -10.50 -29.71 -7.97
CA PHE A 8 -10.92 -28.34 -7.63
C PHE A 8 -11.66 -28.26 -6.28
N ARG A 9 -12.69 -29.11 -6.10
CA ARG A 9 -13.47 -29.11 -4.86
C ARG A 9 -12.64 -29.52 -3.65
N PHE A 10 -11.74 -30.47 -3.83
CA PHE A 10 -10.82 -30.89 -2.78
C PHE A 10 -9.87 -29.75 -2.40
N GLU A 11 -9.22 -29.11 -3.36
CA GLU A 11 -8.28 -28.03 -3.14
C GLU A 11 -8.95 -26.80 -2.50
N TYR A 12 -10.08 -26.36 -3.08
CA TYR A 12 -10.84 -25.25 -2.49
C TYR A 12 -11.26 -25.55 -1.05
N GLY A 13 -11.78 -26.76 -0.80
CA GLY A 13 -12.19 -27.17 0.54
C GLY A 13 -11.01 -27.28 1.52
N ASN A 14 -9.81 -27.65 1.02
CA ASN A 14 -8.59 -27.71 1.80
C ASN A 14 -8.16 -26.30 2.25
N TYR A 15 -8.12 -25.34 1.33
CA TYR A 15 -7.83 -23.93 1.68
C TYR A 15 -8.90 -23.33 2.61
N ALA A 16 -10.19 -23.48 2.28
CA ALA A 16 -11.27 -22.89 3.08
C ALA A 16 -11.36 -23.43 4.52
N LYS A 17 -10.84 -24.63 4.78
CA LYS A 17 -10.79 -25.25 6.11
C LYS A 17 -9.43 -25.14 6.79
N ASP A 18 -8.43 -24.62 6.10
CA ASP A 18 -7.09 -24.45 6.65
C ASP A 18 -7.10 -23.47 7.81
N LYS A 19 -6.47 -23.86 8.93
CA LYS A 19 -6.43 -23.02 10.14
C LYS A 19 -5.68 -21.71 9.91
N ILE A 20 -4.65 -21.73 9.07
CA ILE A 20 -3.85 -20.53 8.75
C ILE A 20 -4.71 -19.56 7.90
N PHE A 21 -5.44 -20.09 6.93
CA PHE A 21 -6.35 -19.31 6.09
C PHE A 21 -7.46 -18.63 6.92
N ILE A 22 -8.13 -19.42 7.79
CA ILE A 22 -9.18 -18.91 8.68
C ILE A 22 -8.60 -17.90 9.68
N GLY A 23 -7.47 -18.24 10.30
CA GLY A 23 -6.79 -17.38 11.26
C GLY A 23 -6.36 -16.03 10.64
N LEU A 24 -5.72 -16.08 9.47
CA LEU A 24 -5.33 -14.85 8.75
C LEU A 24 -6.55 -14.01 8.38
N THR A 25 -7.61 -14.64 7.85
CA THR A 25 -8.86 -13.93 7.53
C THR A 25 -9.45 -13.29 8.77
N ALA A 26 -9.51 -13.99 9.90
CA ALA A 26 -10.02 -13.45 11.16
C ALA A 26 -9.19 -12.25 11.66
N VAL A 27 -7.85 -12.34 11.57
CA VAL A 27 -6.95 -11.22 11.94
C VAL A 27 -7.18 -10.02 11.03
N LEU A 28 -7.29 -10.21 9.71
CA LEU A 28 -7.57 -9.12 8.78
C LEU A 28 -8.93 -8.47 9.04
N LEU A 29 -9.97 -9.27 9.30
CA LEU A 29 -11.30 -8.75 9.65
C LEU A 29 -11.27 -7.98 10.97
N ALA A 30 -10.56 -8.48 11.98
CA ALA A 30 -10.39 -7.80 13.26
C ALA A 30 -9.64 -6.46 13.09
N LEU A 31 -8.58 -6.44 12.28
CA LEU A 31 -7.81 -5.23 11.98
C LEU A 31 -8.68 -4.19 11.27
N VAL A 32 -9.41 -4.57 10.22
CA VAL A 32 -10.35 -3.70 9.52
C VAL A 32 -11.41 -3.15 10.48
N THR A 33 -11.96 -4.01 11.34
CA THR A 33 -12.93 -3.60 12.34
C THR A 33 -12.32 -2.59 13.32
N ALA A 34 -11.14 -2.88 13.86
CA ALA A 34 -10.44 -1.98 14.77
C ALA A 34 -10.21 -0.59 14.14
N VAL A 35 -9.72 -0.54 12.90
CA VAL A 35 -9.47 0.72 12.18
C VAL A 35 -10.77 1.49 11.96
N LEU A 36 -11.82 0.85 11.45
CA LEU A 36 -13.07 1.54 11.09
C LEU A 36 -13.94 1.91 12.30
N PHE A 37 -13.79 1.21 13.43
CA PHE A 37 -14.47 1.55 14.67
C PHE A 37 -13.65 2.47 15.59
N PHE A 38 -12.36 2.68 15.27
CA PHE A 38 -11.45 3.49 16.08
C PHE A 38 -12.02 4.88 16.44
N PRO A 39 -12.59 5.69 15.52
CA PRO A 39 -13.13 7.00 15.88
C PRO A 39 -14.28 6.94 16.87
N ARG A 40 -15.05 5.85 16.89
CA ARG A 40 -16.16 5.68 17.83
C ARG A 40 -15.68 5.50 19.28
N PHE A 41 -14.49 4.92 19.47
CA PHE A 41 -13.86 4.77 20.79
C PHE A 41 -13.14 6.04 21.22
N LYS A 42 -12.95 7.01 20.32
CA LYS A 42 -12.29 8.29 20.60
C LYS A 42 -13.19 9.28 21.31
N GLY A 43 -14.42 8.97 21.67
CA GLY A 43 -15.36 9.82 22.41
C GLY A 43 -15.53 11.24 21.84
N GLU A 44 -16.62 11.91 22.15
CA GLU A 44 -16.80 13.34 21.80
C GLU A 44 -15.79 14.27 22.51
N ASP A 45 -15.15 13.81 23.60
CA ASP A 45 -14.16 14.55 24.39
C ASP A 45 -12.68 14.31 23.99
N GLY A 46 -12.45 13.70 22.84
CA GLY A 46 -11.10 13.63 22.23
C GLY A 46 -10.06 12.76 22.94
N GLY A 47 -10.39 12.09 24.05
CA GLY A 47 -9.50 11.19 24.77
C GLY A 47 -9.24 9.92 23.97
N SER A 48 -8.07 9.76 23.35
CA SER A 48 -7.68 8.52 22.68
C SER A 48 -7.21 7.51 23.73
N ILE A 49 -7.72 6.28 23.63
CA ILE A 49 -7.23 5.14 24.45
C ILE A 49 -5.73 4.86 24.21
N PHE A 50 -5.16 5.40 23.12
CA PHE A 50 -3.75 5.28 22.72
C PHE A 50 -2.96 6.59 22.75
N ALA A 51 -3.61 7.73 22.97
CA ALA A 51 -2.91 8.92 23.45
C ALA A 51 -2.96 8.83 24.97
N GLY A 52 -1.84 8.63 25.62
CA GLY A 52 -1.67 9.11 26.96
C GLY A 52 -2.25 10.53 27.01
N GLU A 53 -2.76 10.96 28.14
CA GLU A 53 -3.32 12.29 28.34
C GLU A 53 -2.56 13.27 27.45
N SER A 54 -3.25 13.77 26.40
CA SER A 54 -2.62 14.78 25.55
C SER A 54 -2.62 16.07 26.38
N GLU A 55 -1.64 16.17 27.26
CA GLU A 55 -1.21 17.46 27.75
C GLU A 55 -0.96 18.31 26.51
N THR A 56 -1.50 19.51 26.49
CA THR A 56 -1.22 20.48 25.42
C THR A 56 0.30 20.51 25.21
N PRO A 57 0.80 20.27 23.98
CA PRO A 57 2.22 20.17 23.75
C PRO A 57 2.90 21.46 24.23
N VAL A 58 3.87 21.30 25.11
CA VAL A 58 4.59 22.43 25.72
C VAL A 58 5.84 22.70 24.90
N LEU A 59 5.94 23.91 24.33
CA LEU A 59 7.12 24.40 23.63
C LEU A 59 7.87 25.41 24.50
N ALA A 60 9.18 25.26 24.60
CA ALA A 60 10.02 26.28 25.23
C ALA A 60 10.59 27.24 24.18
N VAL A 61 10.62 28.52 24.47
CA VAL A 61 11.22 29.55 23.61
C VAL A 61 12.37 30.22 24.38
N ILE A 62 13.56 30.13 23.84
CA ILE A 62 14.76 30.85 24.29
C ILE A 62 14.96 32.01 23.33
N ASP A 63 14.63 33.21 23.76
CA ASP A 63 14.70 34.42 22.95
C ASP A 63 15.98 35.20 23.26
N ASN A 64 16.97 35.06 22.38
CA ASN A 64 18.25 35.77 22.49
C ASN A 64 18.28 36.99 21.54
N THR A 65 17.12 37.51 21.13
CA THR A 65 17.05 38.71 20.27
C THR A 65 16.98 40.00 21.12
N GLU A 66 17.51 41.10 20.56
CA GLU A 66 17.47 42.41 21.26
C GLU A 66 16.04 42.98 21.42
N ASP A 67 15.15 42.68 20.48
CA ASP A 67 13.76 43.20 20.48
C ASP A 67 12.85 42.40 21.45
N GLY A 68 13.17 41.18 21.83
CA GLY A 68 12.40 40.35 22.77
C GLY A 68 10.97 40.01 22.31
N GLY A 69 10.17 39.36 23.19
CA GLY A 69 8.74 39.17 23.00
C GLY A 69 8.33 38.10 21.97
N ILE A 70 9.27 37.19 21.56
CA ILE A 70 8.97 36.10 20.63
C ILE A 70 8.04 35.07 21.29
N ALA A 71 8.27 34.76 22.57
CA ALA A 71 7.43 33.79 23.29
C ALA A 71 5.97 34.26 23.40
N GLU A 72 5.75 35.54 23.68
CA GLU A 72 4.41 36.12 23.73
C GLU A 72 3.73 36.14 22.36
N PHE A 73 4.47 36.48 21.31
CA PHE A 73 3.97 36.45 19.93
C PHE A 73 3.58 35.04 19.52
N LEU A 74 4.42 34.05 19.77
CA LEU A 74 4.13 32.64 19.43
C LEU A 74 2.97 32.07 20.26
N SER A 75 2.87 32.46 21.55
CA SER A 75 1.74 32.08 22.41
C SER A 75 0.38 32.60 21.88
N ALA A 76 0.38 33.80 21.31
CA ALA A 76 -0.83 34.37 20.69
C ALA A 76 -1.14 33.73 19.31
N ALA A 77 -0.14 33.34 18.56
CA ALA A 77 -0.28 32.85 17.19
C ALA A 77 -0.49 31.33 17.09
N MET A 78 0.10 30.52 17.97
CA MET A 78 0.06 29.05 17.95
C MET A 78 -1.05 28.51 18.89
N GLN A 79 -2.28 28.52 18.40
CA GLN A 79 -3.39 27.92 19.14
C GLN A 79 -3.23 26.38 19.22
N GLY A 80 -3.25 25.83 20.45
CA GLY A 80 -3.07 24.39 20.69
C GLY A 80 -1.69 23.99 21.22
N TYR A 81 -0.79 24.96 21.43
CA TYR A 81 0.50 24.78 22.10
C TYR A 81 0.56 25.64 23.37
N GLU A 82 1.16 25.11 24.43
CA GLU A 82 1.54 25.89 25.59
C GLU A 82 2.96 26.41 25.40
N ILE A 83 3.15 27.72 25.27
CA ILE A 83 4.46 28.34 25.06
C ILE A 83 5.02 28.82 26.38
N LYS A 84 6.21 28.31 26.76
CA LYS A 84 6.95 28.76 27.95
C LYS A 84 8.22 29.47 27.55
N SER A 85 8.52 30.58 28.17
CA SER A 85 9.82 31.24 28.02
C SER A 85 10.87 30.49 28.85
N ALA A 86 12.03 30.22 28.25
CA ALA A 86 13.17 29.63 28.92
C ALA A 86 14.43 30.48 28.65
N GLU A 87 15.40 30.38 29.52
CA GLU A 87 16.70 31.07 29.38
C GLU A 87 17.80 30.04 29.08
N GLY A 88 18.77 30.42 28.27
CA GLY A 88 19.91 29.56 27.97
C GLY A 88 20.42 29.71 26.55
N ASP A 89 21.18 28.72 26.15
CA ASP A 89 21.77 28.57 24.82
C ASP A 89 21.37 27.24 24.16
N ILE A 90 21.96 26.92 23.02
CA ILE A 90 21.67 25.68 22.29
C ILE A 90 22.03 24.42 23.11
N GLU A 91 23.08 24.49 23.96
CA GLU A 91 23.50 23.34 24.77
C GLU A 91 22.50 23.09 25.92
N SER A 92 22.00 24.15 26.56
CA SER A 92 20.92 24.03 27.54
C SER A 92 19.61 23.56 26.90
N ALA A 93 19.29 24.00 25.68
CA ALA A 93 18.14 23.52 24.94
C ALA A 93 18.23 22.00 24.66
N LYS A 94 19.40 21.49 24.28
CA LYS A 94 19.58 20.03 24.09
C LYS A 94 19.35 19.25 25.39
N ALA A 95 19.89 19.73 26.50
CA ALA A 95 19.68 19.09 27.80
C ALA A 95 18.20 19.08 28.21
N LEU A 96 17.47 20.18 27.97
CA LEU A 96 16.02 20.27 28.22
C LEU A 96 15.24 19.30 27.31
N ALA A 97 15.64 19.14 26.04
CA ALA A 97 15.00 18.19 25.12
C ALA A 97 15.23 16.74 25.56
N GLU A 98 16.40 16.40 26.07
CA GLU A 98 16.72 15.05 26.58
C GLU A 98 15.87 14.69 27.80
N ASN A 99 15.60 15.65 28.70
CA ASN A 99 14.79 15.46 29.89
C ASN A 99 13.31 15.19 29.57
N GLY A 100 12.83 15.56 28.36
CA GLY A 100 11.47 15.30 27.90
C GLY A 100 10.40 16.17 28.58
N GLU A 101 10.78 17.28 29.19
CA GLU A 101 9.86 18.26 29.81
C GLU A 101 9.13 19.10 28.75
N TYR A 102 9.77 19.28 27.58
CA TYR A 102 9.24 20.03 26.44
C TYR A 102 9.21 19.16 25.20
N GLU A 103 8.18 19.32 24.38
CA GLU A 103 8.07 18.62 23.09
C GLU A 103 9.12 19.15 22.09
N ALA A 104 9.30 20.47 22.10
CA ALA A 104 10.38 21.11 21.34
C ALA A 104 10.85 22.40 22.04
N ILE A 105 12.09 22.79 21.75
CA ILE A 105 12.69 24.03 22.21
C ILE A 105 13.10 24.85 20.98
N ILE A 106 12.73 26.13 20.98
CA ILE A 106 12.98 27.07 19.90
C ILE A 106 13.99 28.07 20.43
N VAL A 107 15.23 28.02 19.94
CA VAL A 107 16.28 28.96 20.30
C VAL A 107 16.39 30.00 19.18
N VAL A 108 15.93 31.22 19.43
CA VAL A 108 15.98 32.30 18.45
C VAL A 108 17.21 33.15 18.70
N THR A 109 18.11 33.19 17.72
CA THR A 109 19.37 33.94 17.78
C THR A 109 19.29 35.29 17.08
N SER A 110 18.44 35.38 16.06
CA SER A 110 18.15 36.66 15.39
C SER A 110 16.71 36.66 14.86
N PRO A 111 16.14 37.79 14.45
CA PRO A 111 14.76 37.85 13.97
C PRO A 111 14.42 36.93 12.80
N LEU A 112 15.40 36.43 12.07
CA LEU A 112 15.26 35.51 10.92
C LEU A 112 16.08 34.23 11.07
N GLU A 113 16.61 33.95 12.28
CA GLU A 113 17.44 32.80 12.51
C GLU A 113 17.11 32.16 13.84
N TYR A 114 16.72 30.90 13.80
CA TYR A 114 16.40 30.11 14.99
C TYR A 114 16.91 28.67 14.85
N THR A 115 17.07 28.00 15.96
CA THR A 115 17.38 26.57 16.02
C THR A 115 16.21 25.84 16.66
N TYR A 116 15.64 24.88 15.95
CA TYR A 116 14.57 24.01 16.41
C TYR A 116 15.15 22.75 17.01
N VAL A 117 15.01 22.54 18.31
CA VAL A 117 15.59 21.43 19.07
C VAL A 117 14.47 20.51 19.52
N VAL A 118 14.49 19.26 19.08
CA VAL A 118 13.56 18.19 19.46
C VAL A 118 14.29 16.93 19.85
N LYS A 119 13.74 16.16 20.76
CA LYS A 119 14.28 14.85 21.11
C LYS A 119 14.14 13.84 19.96
N ASN A 120 12.98 13.80 19.33
CA ASN A 120 12.69 12.94 18.16
C ASN A 120 11.88 13.75 17.16
N MET A 121 12.29 13.76 15.90
CA MET A 121 11.51 14.42 14.83
C MET A 121 10.46 13.48 14.29
N GLY A 122 9.20 13.88 14.36
CA GLY A 122 8.08 13.12 13.77
C GLY A 122 8.08 13.21 12.25
N LEU A 123 7.62 12.14 11.58
CA LEU A 123 7.57 12.08 10.10
C LEU A 123 6.67 13.17 9.47
N TYR A 124 5.74 13.71 10.23
CA TYR A 124 4.77 14.75 9.82
C TYR A 124 4.90 16.02 10.67
N ASP A 125 6.06 16.24 11.27
CA ASP A 125 6.31 17.45 12.04
C ASP A 125 6.38 18.68 11.11
N SER A 126 5.33 19.48 11.13
CA SER A 126 5.22 20.72 10.35
C SER A 126 5.51 21.98 11.21
N THR A 127 5.91 21.79 12.47
CA THR A 127 6.11 22.89 13.44
C THR A 127 7.19 23.85 12.97
N ALA A 128 8.30 23.35 12.41
CA ALA A 128 9.37 24.18 11.87
C ALA A 128 8.86 25.07 10.70
N ALA A 129 8.10 24.50 9.77
CA ALA A 129 7.55 25.27 8.64
C ALA A 129 6.54 26.34 9.10
N MET A 130 5.75 26.02 10.13
CA MET A 130 4.84 27.00 10.76
C MET A 130 5.61 28.11 11.46
N LEU A 131 6.70 27.79 12.15
CA LEU A 131 7.58 28.77 12.78
C LEU A 131 8.24 29.70 11.75
N ASP A 132 8.71 29.15 10.61
CA ASP A 132 9.26 29.95 9.52
C ASP A 132 8.29 31.04 9.07
N GLU A 133 7.03 30.68 8.83
CA GLU A 133 5.99 31.62 8.39
C GLU A 133 5.66 32.66 9.45
N LEU A 134 5.52 32.24 10.72
CA LEU A 134 5.18 33.12 11.84
C LEU A 134 6.31 34.12 12.12
N LEU A 135 7.55 33.66 12.21
CA LEU A 135 8.71 34.52 12.49
C LEU A 135 8.95 35.50 11.34
N LEU A 136 8.82 35.06 10.09
CA LEU A 136 8.91 35.91 8.91
C LEU A 136 7.82 36.99 8.92
N THR A 137 6.59 36.63 9.30
CA THR A 137 5.47 37.58 9.40
C THR A 137 5.73 38.62 10.49
N ARG A 138 6.21 38.17 11.67
CA ARG A 138 6.62 39.08 12.77
C ARG A 138 7.72 40.05 12.32
N TYR A 139 8.78 39.52 11.68
CA TYR A 139 9.89 40.35 11.18
C TYR A 139 9.39 41.42 10.20
N ARG A 140 8.58 41.02 9.22
CA ARG A 140 8.01 41.96 8.23
C ARG A 140 7.15 43.02 8.91
N THR A 141 6.32 42.63 9.85
CA THR A 141 5.45 43.58 10.62
C THR A 141 6.29 44.58 11.39
N LEU A 142 7.30 44.15 12.11
CA LEU A 142 8.22 45.03 12.86
C LEU A 142 9.01 45.96 11.95
N TYR A 143 9.49 45.42 10.79
CA TYR A 143 10.23 46.23 9.82
C TYR A 143 9.33 47.31 9.19
N MET A 144 8.08 46.97 8.82
CA MET A 144 7.10 47.94 8.31
C MET A 144 6.76 49.00 9.32
N ALA A 145 6.62 48.65 10.59
CA ALA A 145 6.39 49.62 11.68
C ALA A 145 7.59 50.53 11.87
N LYS A 146 8.81 49.99 11.87
CA LYS A 146 10.06 50.81 11.96
C LYS A 146 10.24 51.72 10.73
N ALA A 147 9.69 51.34 9.55
CA ALA A 147 9.66 52.15 8.35
C ALA A 147 8.59 53.26 8.35
N GLY A 148 7.79 53.38 9.42
CA GLY A 148 6.80 54.44 9.61
C GLY A 148 5.43 54.16 8.98
N LEU A 149 5.11 52.93 8.61
CA LEU A 149 3.78 52.53 8.17
C LEU A 149 2.79 52.57 9.38
N THR A 150 1.58 52.99 9.08
CA THR A 150 0.49 52.95 10.09
C THR A 150 0.03 51.50 10.29
N ASN A 151 -0.55 51.23 11.49
CA ASN A 151 -1.10 49.90 11.80
C ASN A 151 -2.14 49.42 10.77
N GLU A 152 -2.92 50.35 10.21
CA GLU A 152 -3.90 50.06 9.16
C GLU A 152 -3.23 49.58 7.84
N GLN A 153 -2.14 50.25 7.45
CA GLN A 153 -1.35 49.89 6.29
C GLN A 153 -0.66 48.57 6.48
N ILE A 154 -0.09 48.29 7.65
CA ILE A 154 0.55 47.01 7.99
C ILE A 154 -0.49 45.92 7.97
N THR A 155 -1.64 46.08 8.57
CA THR A 155 -2.71 45.06 8.58
C THR A 155 -3.20 44.79 7.17
N THR A 156 -3.37 45.81 6.35
CA THR A 156 -3.78 45.66 4.94
C THR A 156 -2.74 44.87 4.14
N LEU A 157 -1.45 45.16 4.31
CA LEU A 157 -0.37 44.45 3.63
C LEU A 157 -0.19 43.00 4.11
N THR A 158 -0.29 42.76 5.41
CA THR A 158 -0.15 41.41 5.99
C THR A 158 -1.39 40.54 5.75
N ALA A 159 -2.58 41.14 5.70
CA ALA A 159 -3.83 40.46 5.37
C ALA A 159 -4.01 40.25 3.86
N SER A 160 -3.16 40.86 3.03
CA SER A 160 -3.21 40.67 1.58
C SER A 160 -2.81 39.24 1.22
N ALA A 161 -3.79 38.39 0.94
CA ALA A 161 -3.59 37.04 0.48
C ALA A 161 -3.65 36.99 -1.06
N VAL A 162 -2.76 36.23 -1.66
CA VAL A 162 -2.87 35.90 -3.08
C VAL A 162 -4.07 34.97 -3.25
N HIS A 163 -5.09 35.42 -3.95
CA HIS A 163 -6.22 34.57 -4.32
C HIS A 163 -5.79 33.73 -5.51
N SER A 164 -5.54 32.46 -5.27
CA SER A 164 -5.23 31.50 -6.32
C SER A 164 -6.38 30.52 -6.48
N GLU A 165 -6.90 30.38 -7.67
CA GLU A 165 -7.84 29.35 -8.06
C GLU A 165 -7.11 28.30 -8.90
N SER A 166 -7.09 27.06 -8.45
CA SER A 166 -6.51 25.95 -9.19
C SER A 166 -7.58 25.35 -10.08
N VAL A 167 -7.49 25.58 -11.39
CA VAL A 167 -8.38 24.93 -12.36
C VAL A 167 -7.75 23.61 -12.78
N ILE A 168 -8.36 22.52 -12.39
CA ILE A 168 -7.94 21.18 -12.79
C ILE A 168 -8.53 20.90 -14.19
N VAL A 169 -7.69 20.98 -15.23
CA VAL A 169 -8.10 20.71 -16.63
C VAL A 169 -8.25 19.19 -16.88
N GLY A 170 -7.56 18.38 -16.10
CA GLY A 170 -7.67 16.91 -16.11
C GLY A 170 -8.60 16.41 -15.02
N GLN A 171 -8.25 15.25 -14.45
CA GLN A 171 -9.00 14.67 -13.34
C GLN A 171 -8.28 14.90 -12.01
N ASP A 172 -9.04 15.20 -10.97
CA ASP A 172 -8.50 15.21 -9.61
C ASP A 172 -8.15 13.78 -9.21
N GLN A 173 -6.86 13.48 -9.23
CA GLN A 173 -6.33 12.16 -8.90
C GLN A 173 -6.21 11.93 -7.39
N THR A 174 -6.40 12.96 -6.56
CA THR A 174 -6.19 12.89 -5.12
C THR A 174 -7.08 11.83 -4.45
N GLN A 175 -8.35 11.80 -4.83
CA GLN A 175 -9.27 10.78 -4.33
C GLN A 175 -8.95 9.38 -4.87
N SER A 176 -8.55 9.31 -6.15
CA SER A 176 -8.23 8.04 -6.81
C SER A 176 -6.96 7.40 -6.27
N PHE A 177 -6.03 8.21 -5.76
CA PHE A 177 -4.75 7.75 -5.24
C PHE A 177 -4.90 6.71 -4.11
N PHE A 178 -5.70 7.02 -3.10
CA PHE A 178 -5.82 6.17 -1.91
C PHE A 178 -6.42 4.79 -2.19
N TYR A 179 -7.51 4.72 -2.96
CA TYR A 179 -8.10 3.42 -3.28
C TYR A 179 -7.26 2.65 -4.29
N THR A 180 -6.61 3.33 -5.24
CA THR A 180 -5.70 2.68 -6.19
C THR A 180 -4.54 2.01 -5.47
N TYR A 181 -3.92 2.73 -4.55
CA TYR A 181 -2.81 2.22 -3.75
C TYR A 181 -3.23 1.00 -2.92
N LEU A 182 -4.36 1.11 -2.21
CA LEU A 182 -4.87 0.03 -1.37
C LEU A 182 -5.25 -1.20 -2.20
N LEU A 183 -6.04 -1.03 -3.27
CA LEU A 183 -6.49 -2.16 -4.10
C LEU A 183 -5.32 -2.84 -4.82
N MET A 184 -4.37 -2.06 -5.33
CA MET A 184 -3.16 -2.59 -5.96
C MET A 184 -2.30 -3.37 -4.94
N PHE A 185 -2.15 -2.87 -3.73
CA PHE A 185 -1.45 -3.58 -2.65
C PHE A 185 -2.16 -4.89 -2.28
N LEU A 186 -3.49 -4.87 -2.14
CA LEU A 186 -4.29 -6.08 -1.88
C LEU A 186 -4.17 -7.09 -3.02
N LEU A 187 -4.23 -6.63 -4.27
CA LEU A 187 -4.06 -7.47 -5.45
C LEU A 187 -2.67 -8.12 -5.47
N TYR A 188 -1.61 -7.32 -5.25
CA TYR A 188 -0.24 -7.81 -5.16
C TYR A 188 -0.09 -8.88 -4.07
N MET A 189 -0.53 -8.58 -2.85
CA MET A 189 -0.43 -9.51 -1.73
C MET A 189 -1.22 -10.78 -1.96
N ALA A 190 -2.44 -10.68 -2.50
CA ALA A 190 -3.27 -11.83 -2.79
C ALA A 190 -2.63 -12.75 -3.86
N VAL A 191 -2.18 -12.18 -4.98
CA VAL A 191 -1.53 -12.96 -6.06
C VAL A 191 -0.26 -13.65 -5.54
N LEU A 192 0.57 -12.92 -4.76
CA LEU A 192 1.80 -13.47 -4.19
C LEU A 192 1.51 -14.60 -3.21
N MET A 193 0.60 -14.39 -2.27
CA MET A 193 0.30 -15.36 -1.22
C MET A 193 -0.36 -16.62 -1.77
N TYR A 194 -1.37 -16.48 -2.64
CA TYR A 194 -2.04 -17.64 -3.22
C TYR A 194 -1.18 -18.35 -4.27
N GLY A 195 -0.31 -17.62 -4.98
CA GLY A 195 0.70 -18.22 -5.85
C GLY A 195 1.68 -19.09 -5.06
N GLN A 196 2.17 -18.62 -3.92
CA GLN A 196 3.04 -19.39 -3.02
C GLN A 196 2.31 -20.59 -2.41
N PHE A 197 1.02 -20.48 -2.09
CA PHE A 197 0.24 -21.61 -1.61
C PHE A 197 0.13 -22.72 -2.68
N VAL A 198 -0.08 -22.36 -3.95
CA VAL A 198 -0.03 -23.33 -5.05
C VAL A 198 1.34 -24.02 -5.11
N ALA A 199 2.43 -23.25 -5.03
CA ALA A 199 3.79 -23.80 -5.04
C ALA A 199 4.01 -24.79 -3.89
N GLN A 200 3.67 -24.42 -2.67
CA GLN A 200 3.81 -25.24 -1.47
C GLN A 200 2.96 -26.52 -1.56
N SER A 201 1.71 -26.41 -2.02
CA SER A 201 0.81 -27.56 -2.19
C SER A 201 1.39 -28.60 -3.13
N VAL A 202 1.95 -28.16 -4.27
CA VAL A 202 2.59 -29.05 -5.26
C VAL A 202 3.76 -29.81 -4.64
N VAL A 203 4.64 -29.10 -3.92
CA VAL A 203 5.84 -29.74 -3.35
C VAL A 203 5.49 -30.62 -2.15
N THR A 204 4.53 -30.24 -1.32
CA THR A 204 4.07 -31.07 -0.20
C THR A 204 3.55 -32.41 -0.68
N GLU A 205 2.75 -32.46 -1.75
CA GLU A 205 2.25 -33.71 -2.30
C GLU A 205 3.36 -34.55 -2.93
N LYS A 206 4.33 -33.91 -3.57
CA LYS A 206 5.47 -34.59 -4.18
C LYS A 206 6.41 -35.16 -3.11
N SER A 207 6.76 -34.37 -2.09
CA SER A 207 7.68 -34.80 -1.02
C SER A 207 7.09 -35.89 -0.13
N SER A 208 5.77 -35.91 0.07
CA SER A 208 5.04 -36.94 0.83
C SER A 208 4.71 -38.19 -0.01
N ARG A 209 5.13 -38.26 -1.28
CA ARG A 209 4.77 -39.29 -2.25
C ARG A 209 3.27 -39.43 -2.55
N ALA A 210 2.42 -38.57 -2.01
CA ALA A 210 1.00 -38.53 -2.35
C ALA A 210 0.78 -38.29 -3.87
N MET A 211 1.72 -37.63 -4.51
CA MET A 211 1.71 -37.40 -5.94
C MET A 211 1.66 -38.69 -6.76
N GLU A 212 2.30 -39.78 -6.30
CA GLU A 212 2.29 -41.08 -7.00
C GLU A 212 0.87 -41.67 -7.09
N LEU A 213 0.06 -41.49 -6.05
CA LEU A 213 -1.35 -41.89 -6.05
C LEU A 213 -2.23 -40.94 -6.88
N LEU A 214 -1.92 -39.65 -6.84
CA LEU A 214 -2.69 -38.63 -7.58
C LEU A 214 -2.55 -38.79 -9.08
N ILE A 215 -1.36 -39.09 -9.61
CA ILE A 215 -1.12 -39.26 -11.06
C ILE A 215 -1.76 -40.52 -11.63
N THR A 216 -2.04 -41.54 -10.80
CA THR A 216 -2.79 -42.72 -11.24
C THR A 216 -4.30 -42.45 -11.26
N SER A 217 -4.79 -41.49 -10.50
CA SER A 217 -6.21 -41.19 -10.33
C SER A 217 -6.69 -40.03 -11.20
N ALA A 218 -5.81 -39.07 -11.55
CA ALA A 218 -6.15 -37.89 -12.34
C ALA A 218 -5.03 -37.48 -13.30
N SER A 219 -5.43 -36.89 -14.42
CA SER A 219 -4.46 -36.38 -15.41
C SER A 219 -3.67 -35.18 -14.85
N PRO A 220 -2.38 -34.98 -15.19
CA PRO A 220 -1.58 -33.83 -14.77
C PRO A 220 -2.24 -32.48 -15.06
N LYS A 221 -2.96 -32.39 -16.20
CA LYS A 221 -3.77 -31.21 -16.53
C LYS A 221 -4.85 -30.93 -15.46
N SER A 222 -5.60 -31.96 -15.08
CA SER A 222 -6.67 -31.82 -14.08
C SER A 222 -6.12 -31.49 -12.69
N LEU A 223 -4.92 -32.00 -12.36
CA LEU A 223 -4.25 -31.69 -11.08
C LEU A 223 -3.84 -30.22 -11.00
N ILE A 224 -3.05 -29.73 -11.97
CA ILE A 224 -2.55 -28.34 -11.93
C ILE A 224 -3.68 -27.31 -12.04
N PHE A 225 -4.62 -27.49 -12.99
CA PHE A 225 -5.77 -26.56 -13.11
C PHE A 225 -6.70 -26.60 -11.90
N GLY A 226 -6.93 -27.79 -11.33
CA GLY A 226 -7.76 -27.93 -10.13
C GLY A 226 -7.15 -27.22 -8.92
N LYS A 227 -5.82 -27.34 -8.75
CA LYS A 227 -5.08 -26.63 -7.69
C LYS A 227 -5.14 -25.12 -7.87
N ILE A 228 -4.79 -24.63 -9.05
CA ILE A 228 -4.75 -23.20 -9.34
C ILE A 228 -6.13 -22.57 -9.17
N LEU A 229 -7.16 -23.16 -9.78
CA LEU A 229 -8.50 -22.61 -9.64
C LEU A 229 -9.06 -22.76 -8.23
N GLY A 230 -8.71 -23.84 -7.50
CA GLY A 230 -9.05 -24.00 -6.09
C GLY A 230 -8.47 -22.90 -5.21
N ALA A 231 -7.17 -22.62 -5.36
CA ALA A 231 -6.47 -21.56 -4.66
C ALA A 231 -7.02 -20.16 -5.05
N GLY A 232 -7.24 -19.92 -6.35
CA GLY A 232 -7.79 -18.66 -6.86
C GLY A 232 -9.19 -18.37 -6.33
N CYS A 233 -10.07 -19.37 -6.31
CA CYS A 233 -11.40 -19.24 -5.70
C CYS A 233 -11.34 -19.00 -4.19
N ALA A 234 -10.40 -19.60 -3.48
CA ALA A 234 -10.18 -19.31 -2.06
C ALA A 234 -9.75 -17.85 -1.87
N GLY A 235 -8.82 -17.35 -2.71
CA GLY A 235 -8.40 -15.94 -2.72
C GLY A 235 -9.55 -14.98 -3.00
N LEU A 236 -10.35 -15.26 -4.02
CA LEU A 236 -11.55 -14.46 -4.33
C LEU A 236 -12.54 -14.46 -3.18
N THR A 237 -12.75 -15.61 -2.52
CA THR A 237 -13.62 -15.70 -1.35
C THR A 237 -13.11 -14.81 -0.23
N GLN A 238 -11.82 -14.85 0.08
CA GLN A 238 -11.22 -14.01 1.11
C GLN A 238 -11.33 -12.52 0.77
N LEU A 239 -10.99 -12.12 -0.46
CA LEU A 239 -11.13 -10.73 -0.91
C LEU A 239 -12.58 -10.24 -0.82
N THR A 240 -13.53 -11.06 -1.26
CA THR A 240 -14.96 -10.73 -1.19
C THR A 240 -15.41 -10.55 0.26
N VAL A 241 -15.03 -11.46 1.16
CA VAL A 241 -15.36 -11.36 2.58
C VAL A 241 -14.77 -10.09 3.19
N LEU A 242 -13.50 -9.76 2.88
CA LEU A 242 -12.85 -8.54 3.38
C LEU A 242 -13.54 -7.28 2.85
N LEU A 243 -13.83 -7.20 1.55
CA LEU A 243 -14.48 -6.02 0.95
C LEU A 243 -15.90 -5.82 1.49
N VAL A 244 -16.70 -6.90 1.57
CA VAL A 244 -18.07 -6.84 2.11
C VAL A 244 -18.04 -6.44 3.58
N TRP A 245 -17.16 -7.04 4.38
CA TRP A 245 -17.02 -6.71 5.80
C TRP A 245 -16.58 -5.26 6.01
N SER A 246 -15.57 -4.80 5.26
CA SER A 246 -15.11 -3.41 5.30
C SER A 246 -16.24 -2.43 4.99
N TYR A 247 -17.02 -2.73 3.93
CA TYR A 247 -18.17 -1.90 3.57
C TYR A 247 -19.25 -1.86 4.65
N LEU A 248 -19.57 -3.00 5.28
CA LEU A 248 -20.53 -3.07 6.39
C LEU A 248 -20.05 -2.26 7.60
N CYS A 249 -18.77 -2.42 8.01
CA CYS A 249 -18.19 -1.65 9.09
C CYS A 249 -18.20 -0.15 8.81
N PHE A 250 -17.86 0.26 7.58
CA PHE A 250 -17.92 1.66 7.17
C PHE A 250 -19.36 2.20 7.22
N LYS A 251 -20.33 1.45 6.68
CA LYS A 251 -21.75 1.88 6.67
C LYS A 251 -22.27 2.12 8.09
N ILE A 252 -21.89 1.30 9.06
CA ILE A 252 -22.28 1.43 10.47
C ILE A 252 -21.63 2.68 11.11
N ASN A 253 -20.41 3.03 10.72
CA ASN A 253 -19.63 4.11 11.32
C ASN A 253 -19.50 5.35 10.43
N LYS A 254 -20.30 5.48 9.38
CA LYS A 254 -20.20 6.55 8.39
C LYS A 254 -20.22 7.96 9.01
N SER A 255 -21.01 8.19 10.05
CA SER A 255 -21.11 9.48 10.72
C SER A 255 -19.79 9.92 11.39
N TYR A 256 -19.00 8.98 11.88
CA TYR A 256 -17.70 9.26 12.52
C TYR A 256 -16.56 9.55 11.54
N TRP A 257 -16.77 9.22 10.25
CA TRP A 257 -15.79 9.44 9.18
C TRP A 257 -16.14 10.62 8.28
N THR A 258 -17.16 11.41 8.64
CA THR A 258 -17.54 12.62 7.89
C THR A 258 -16.39 13.62 7.89
N GLY A 259 -15.96 14.05 6.70
CA GLY A 259 -14.81 14.97 6.55
C GLY A 259 -13.44 14.29 6.42
N ASN A 260 -13.32 12.98 6.66
CA ASN A 260 -12.07 12.29 6.41
C ASN A 260 -11.95 11.90 4.93
N MET A 261 -11.10 12.62 4.19
CA MET A 261 -10.92 12.47 2.74
C MET A 261 -10.44 11.06 2.36
N VAL A 262 -9.52 10.46 3.13
CA VAL A 262 -8.94 9.15 2.85
C VAL A 262 -10.01 8.06 2.90
N ILE A 263 -10.75 8.00 4.00
CA ILE A 263 -11.78 6.97 4.20
C ILE A 263 -12.95 7.17 3.24
N SER A 264 -13.37 8.41 3.01
CA SER A 264 -14.43 8.73 2.04
C SER A 264 -14.04 8.28 0.62
N SER A 265 -12.78 8.48 0.23
CA SER A 265 -12.26 8.04 -1.06
C SER A 265 -12.26 6.51 -1.18
N LEU A 266 -11.80 5.80 -0.15
CA LEU A 266 -11.75 4.33 -0.16
C LEU A 266 -13.14 3.68 -0.35
N PHE A 267 -14.18 4.30 0.16
CA PHE A 267 -15.55 3.78 0.03
C PHE A 267 -16.37 4.46 -1.08
N GLY A 268 -15.80 5.45 -1.78
CA GLY A 268 -16.37 6.11 -2.95
C GLY A 268 -16.10 5.42 -4.28
N MET A 269 -15.55 4.19 -4.27
CA MET A 269 -15.22 3.43 -5.46
C MET A 269 -16.42 3.12 -6.34
N THR A 270 -16.24 3.22 -7.67
CA THR A 270 -17.27 2.85 -8.63
C THR A 270 -17.41 1.32 -8.72
N PRO A 271 -18.63 0.78 -8.99
CA PRO A 271 -18.81 -0.65 -9.23
C PRO A 271 -17.93 -1.18 -10.39
N ALA A 272 -17.67 -0.35 -11.40
CA ALA A 272 -16.79 -0.70 -12.50
C ALA A 272 -15.36 -0.97 -12.02
N LEU A 273 -14.83 -0.16 -11.10
CA LEU A 273 -13.49 -0.35 -10.54
C LEU A 273 -13.39 -1.67 -9.76
N ILE A 274 -14.44 -2.03 -9.01
CA ILE A 274 -14.50 -3.32 -8.31
C ILE A 274 -14.47 -4.48 -9.32
N ALA A 275 -15.22 -4.37 -10.42
CA ALA A 275 -15.21 -5.36 -11.49
C ALA A 275 -13.82 -5.50 -12.14
N TYR A 276 -13.12 -4.38 -12.40
CA TYR A 276 -11.74 -4.41 -12.88
C TYR A 276 -10.78 -5.02 -11.85
N THR A 277 -10.95 -4.74 -10.57
CA THR A 277 -10.15 -5.37 -9.49
C THR A 277 -10.27 -6.89 -9.56
N VAL A 278 -11.49 -7.42 -9.67
CA VAL A 278 -11.72 -8.86 -9.76
C VAL A 278 -11.13 -9.42 -11.07
N LEU A 279 -11.33 -8.74 -12.20
CA LEU A 279 -10.81 -9.17 -13.49
C LEU A 279 -9.27 -9.27 -13.48
N PHE A 280 -8.58 -8.23 -13.07
CA PHE A 280 -7.11 -8.20 -13.03
C PHE A 280 -6.54 -9.09 -11.92
N PHE A 281 -7.28 -9.30 -10.82
CA PHE A 281 -6.93 -10.33 -9.86
C PHE A 281 -6.94 -11.72 -10.49
N VAL A 282 -8.03 -12.10 -11.17
CA VAL A 282 -8.16 -13.44 -11.77
C VAL A 282 -7.08 -13.67 -12.80
N LEU A 283 -6.93 -12.76 -13.78
CA LEU A 283 -5.94 -12.91 -14.85
C LEU A 283 -4.49 -12.84 -14.31
N GLY A 284 -4.20 -11.86 -13.46
CA GLY A 284 -2.88 -11.75 -12.83
C GLY A 284 -2.54 -12.97 -11.97
N PHE A 285 -3.51 -13.46 -11.19
CA PHE A 285 -3.33 -14.67 -10.41
C PHE A 285 -3.03 -15.90 -11.28
N LEU A 286 -3.75 -16.07 -12.39
CA LEU A 286 -3.56 -17.22 -13.28
C LEU A 286 -2.13 -17.28 -13.84
N ILE A 287 -1.62 -16.18 -14.38
CA ILE A 287 -0.23 -16.11 -14.89
C ILE A 287 0.76 -16.56 -13.82
N TYR A 288 0.71 -15.94 -12.67
CA TYR A 288 1.67 -16.21 -11.61
C TYR A 288 1.48 -17.59 -11.00
N ALA A 289 0.25 -18.04 -10.77
CA ALA A 289 -0.03 -19.36 -10.22
C ALA A 289 0.41 -20.50 -11.15
N PHE A 290 0.28 -20.34 -12.48
CA PHE A 290 0.82 -21.28 -13.45
C PHE A 290 2.34 -21.37 -13.37
N LEU A 291 3.03 -20.24 -13.27
CA LEU A 291 4.48 -20.21 -13.11
C LEU A 291 4.93 -20.80 -11.78
N TYR A 292 4.29 -20.44 -10.68
CA TYR A 292 4.57 -20.99 -9.36
C TYR A 292 4.34 -22.51 -9.33
N GLY A 293 3.22 -23.00 -9.88
CA GLY A 293 2.90 -24.43 -9.93
C GLY A 293 3.87 -25.21 -10.83
N ALA A 294 4.26 -24.65 -11.97
CA ALA A 294 5.22 -25.27 -12.87
C ALA A 294 6.62 -25.36 -12.27
N LEU A 295 7.15 -24.24 -11.75
CA LEU A 295 8.50 -24.21 -11.19
C LEU A 295 8.60 -25.04 -9.91
N SER A 296 7.61 -24.98 -9.03
CA SER A 296 7.60 -25.78 -7.81
C SER A 296 7.51 -27.29 -8.10
N SER A 297 6.91 -27.71 -9.21
CA SER A 297 6.89 -29.13 -9.60
C SER A 297 8.28 -29.73 -9.82
N LEU A 298 9.28 -28.88 -10.11
CA LEU A 298 10.67 -29.28 -10.28
C LEU A 298 11.39 -29.49 -8.93
N ALA A 299 10.88 -28.92 -7.84
CA ALA A 299 11.42 -29.11 -6.50
C ALA A 299 11.15 -30.54 -6.01
N SER A 300 12.07 -31.09 -5.23
CA SER A 300 11.91 -32.38 -4.54
C SER A 300 11.70 -32.19 -3.03
N LYS A 301 12.10 -31.04 -2.48
CA LYS A 301 12.00 -30.67 -1.05
C LYS A 301 11.42 -29.28 -0.89
N MET A 302 10.82 -29.01 0.27
CA MET A 302 10.22 -27.71 0.56
C MET A 302 11.23 -26.57 0.55
N GLU A 303 12.47 -26.83 0.96
CA GLU A 303 13.54 -25.82 1.01
C GLU A 303 13.94 -25.31 -0.39
N GLU A 304 13.69 -26.09 -1.44
CA GLU A 304 14.01 -25.72 -2.83
C GLU A 304 12.96 -24.80 -3.46
N VAL A 305 11.75 -24.74 -2.90
CA VAL A 305 10.62 -23.97 -3.46
C VAL A 305 10.98 -22.49 -3.58
N GLY A 306 11.50 -21.90 -2.51
CA GLY A 306 11.84 -20.47 -2.50
C GLY A 306 12.85 -20.11 -3.59
N THR A 307 13.89 -20.95 -3.77
CA THR A 307 14.92 -20.70 -4.79
C THR A 307 14.36 -20.81 -6.21
N LEU A 308 13.52 -21.81 -6.47
CA LEU A 308 12.93 -22.01 -7.80
C LEU A 308 11.89 -20.98 -8.17
N THR A 309 11.12 -20.48 -7.19
CA THR A 309 10.07 -19.48 -7.41
C THR A 309 10.56 -18.04 -7.32
N MET A 310 11.78 -17.80 -6.79
CA MET A 310 12.36 -16.48 -6.61
C MET A 310 12.35 -15.59 -7.87
N PRO A 311 12.68 -16.10 -9.09
CA PRO A 311 12.64 -15.25 -10.28
C PRO A 311 11.25 -14.70 -10.59
N VAL A 312 10.20 -15.50 -10.37
CA VAL A 312 8.80 -15.10 -10.57
C VAL A 312 8.38 -14.08 -9.52
N THR A 313 8.75 -14.33 -8.25
CA THR A 313 8.51 -13.39 -7.15
C THR A 313 9.20 -12.06 -7.39
N PHE A 314 10.46 -12.07 -7.83
CA PHE A 314 11.22 -10.87 -8.14
C PHE A 314 10.59 -10.06 -9.27
N LEU A 315 10.17 -10.72 -10.36
CA LEU A 315 9.47 -10.07 -11.47
C LEU A 315 8.19 -9.34 -10.99
N MET A 316 7.45 -9.99 -10.09
CA MET A 316 6.25 -9.42 -9.49
C MET A 316 6.56 -8.21 -8.60
N ILE A 317 7.60 -8.30 -7.76
CA ILE A 317 8.05 -7.19 -6.89
C ILE A 317 8.47 -5.99 -7.74
N VAL A 318 9.27 -6.21 -8.79
CA VAL A 318 9.73 -5.13 -9.69
C VAL A 318 8.53 -4.44 -10.34
N SER A 319 7.56 -5.22 -10.85
CA SER A 319 6.33 -4.67 -11.44
C SER A 319 5.54 -3.80 -10.44
N PHE A 320 5.43 -4.26 -9.20
CA PHE A 320 4.76 -3.54 -8.12
C PHE A 320 5.49 -2.25 -7.75
N VAL A 321 6.81 -2.30 -7.56
CA VAL A 321 7.61 -1.12 -7.17
C VAL A 321 7.58 -0.04 -8.24
N ILE A 322 7.71 -0.42 -9.53
CA ILE A 322 7.64 0.55 -10.64
C ILE A 322 6.24 1.19 -10.70
N THR A 323 5.19 0.39 -10.55
CA THR A 323 3.81 0.92 -10.59
C THR A 323 3.55 1.87 -9.42
N ILE A 324 3.94 1.52 -8.20
CA ILE A 324 3.82 2.40 -7.02
C ILE A 324 4.64 3.68 -7.21
N GLY A 325 5.88 3.59 -7.67
CA GLY A 325 6.72 4.75 -7.93
C GLY A 325 6.08 5.72 -8.93
N SER A 326 5.44 5.19 -9.98
CA SER A 326 4.73 6.01 -10.97
C SER A 326 3.48 6.68 -10.37
N ILE A 327 2.73 5.99 -9.52
CA ILE A 327 1.57 6.58 -8.82
C ILE A 327 2.04 7.68 -7.86
N SER A 328 3.07 7.40 -7.07
CA SER A 328 3.59 8.34 -6.06
C SER A 328 4.20 9.61 -6.66
N SER A 329 4.74 9.53 -7.88
CA SER A 329 5.26 10.71 -8.61
C SER A 329 4.15 11.58 -9.23
N GLY A 330 2.88 11.18 -9.14
CA GLY A 330 1.74 11.85 -9.78
C GLY A 330 1.70 11.68 -11.30
N ASN A 331 2.65 10.98 -11.91
CA ASN A 331 2.74 10.79 -13.36
C ASN A 331 2.37 9.36 -13.76
N VAL A 332 1.10 9.04 -13.66
CA VAL A 332 0.56 7.70 -13.96
C VAL A 332 0.45 7.44 -15.49
N ASP A 333 0.60 8.46 -16.30
CA ASP A 333 0.55 8.34 -17.77
C ASP A 333 1.95 8.40 -18.43
N ASN A 334 3.01 8.11 -17.67
CA ASN A 334 4.37 8.05 -18.20
C ASN A 334 4.56 6.87 -19.17
N ILE A 335 5.51 7.01 -20.09
CA ILE A 335 5.80 6.02 -21.14
C ILE A 335 6.12 4.65 -20.53
N LEU A 336 6.86 4.60 -19.41
CA LEU A 336 7.24 3.36 -18.76
C LEU A 336 6.01 2.58 -18.28
N LEU A 337 5.09 3.25 -17.58
CA LEU A 337 3.88 2.62 -17.08
C LEU A 337 2.94 2.23 -18.22
N LYS A 338 2.88 3.02 -19.29
CA LYS A 338 2.16 2.65 -20.53
C LYS A 338 2.67 1.34 -21.12
N VAL A 339 3.97 1.21 -21.30
CA VAL A 339 4.57 -0.03 -21.84
C VAL A 339 4.30 -1.21 -20.89
N LEU A 340 4.52 -1.04 -19.59
CA LEU A 340 4.30 -2.09 -18.59
C LEU A 340 2.83 -2.52 -18.50
N SER A 341 1.88 -1.66 -18.84
CA SER A 341 0.46 -2.01 -18.85
C SER A 341 0.06 -2.98 -19.97
N PHE A 342 0.94 -3.22 -20.95
CA PHE A 342 0.75 -4.24 -21.99
C PHE A 342 1.64 -5.47 -21.81
N VAL A 343 2.65 -5.42 -20.93
CA VAL A 343 3.49 -6.58 -20.61
C VAL A 343 2.71 -7.51 -19.67
N PRO A 344 2.50 -8.79 -20.03
CA PRO A 344 1.59 -9.69 -19.30
C PRO A 344 1.89 -9.83 -17.80
N PHE A 345 3.18 -9.80 -17.42
CA PHE A 345 3.58 -9.95 -16.02
C PHE A 345 3.33 -8.69 -15.18
N SER A 346 3.42 -7.52 -15.76
CA SER A 346 3.19 -6.25 -15.06
C SER A 346 1.79 -5.66 -15.27
N SER A 347 1.13 -6.03 -16.37
CA SER A 347 -0.19 -5.55 -16.75
C SER A 347 -1.24 -5.65 -15.64
N PRO A 348 -1.33 -6.72 -14.84
CA PRO A 348 -2.33 -6.79 -13.77
C PRO A 348 -2.22 -5.67 -12.73
N MET A 349 -1.05 -5.08 -12.58
CA MET A 349 -0.81 -3.96 -11.67
C MET A 349 -0.79 -2.62 -12.42
N ALA A 350 0.00 -2.54 -13.49
CA ALA A 350 0.22 -1.31 -14.24
C ALA A 350 -1.05 -0.82 -14.97
N MET A 351 -1.78 -1.71 -15.66
CA MET A 351 -3.02 -1.35 -16.32
C MET A 351 -4.13 -1.08 -15.30
N PHE A 352 -4.22 -1.91 -14.24
CA PHE A 352 -5.15 -1.65 -13.16
C PHE A 352 -4.96 -0.28 -12.52
N ALA A 353 -3.71 0.12 -12.23
CA ALA A 353 -3.40 1.44 -11.69
C ALA A 353 -3.85 2.56 -12.64
N ARG A 354 -3.57 2.44 -13.94
CA ARG A 354 -4.01 3.41 -14.95
C ARG A 354 -5.53 3.50 -15.07
N ILE A 355 -6.25 2.38 -14.96
CA ILE A 355 -7.72 2.36 -14.93
C ILE A 355 -8.24 3.07 -13.67
N ALA A 356 -7.70 2.72 -12.52
CA ALA A 356 -8.12 3.27 -11.24
C ALA A 356 -7.86 4.78 -11.14
N MET A 357 -6.76 5.25 -11.75
CA MET A 357 -6.41 6.67 -11.87
C MET A 357 -7.04 7.35 -13.09
N ASN A 358 -7.89 6.60 -13.84
CA ASN A 358 -8.64 7.08 -15.00
C ASN A 358 -7.77 7.67 -16.14
N THR A 359 -6.58 7.12 -16.34
CA THR A 359 -5.65 7.52 -17.38
C THR A 359 -5.59 6.55 -18.58
N ALA A 360 -6.26 5.39 -18.48
CA ALA A 360 -6.30 4.39 -19.52
C ALA A 360 -7.52 4.56 -20.44
N GLY A 361 -7.31 4.60 -21.75
CA GLY A 361 -8.39 4.59 -22.73
C GLY A 361 -9.04 3.19 -22.84
N THR A 362 -10.33 3.14 -23.20
CA THR A 362 -11.07 1.87 -23.35
C THR A 362 -10.39 0.89 -24.31
N VAL A 363 -9.82 1.38 -25.42
CA VAL A 363 -9.11 0.55 -26.40
C VAL A 363 -7.84 -0.06 -25.78
N GLU A 364 -7.09 0.74 -25.01
CA GLU A 364 -5.89 0.25 -24.31
C GLU A 364 -6.23 -0.85 -23.31
N ILE A 365 -7.34 -0.70 -22.57
CA ILE A 365 -7.83 -1.71 -21.62
C ILE A 365 -8.17 -3.02 -22.34
N ILE A 366 -8.91 -2.95 -23.45
CA ILE A 366 -9.30 -4.14 -24.22
C ILE A 366 -8.06 -4.85 -24.77
N ILE A 367 -7.10 -4.12 -25.34
CA ILE A 367 -5.86 -4.70 -25.87
C ILE A 367 -5.07 -5.37 -24.74
N SER A 368 -4.90 -4.69 -23.60
CA SER A 368 -4.18 -5.22 -22.46
C SER A 368 -4.81 -6.51 -21.92
N VAL A 369 -6.14 -6.52 -21.74
CA VAL A 369 -6.88 -7.73 -21.32
C VAL A 369 -6.73 -8.86 -22.34
N ALA A 370 -6.83 -8.56 -23.64
CA ALA A 370 -6.67 -9.57 -24.69
C ALA A 370 -5.25 -10.17 -24.67
N VAL A 371 -4.21 -9.35 -24.56
CA VAL A 371 -2.82 -9.80 -24.43
C VAL A 371 -2.63 -10.65 -23.17
N LEU A 372 -3.24 -10.24 -22.06
CA LEU A 372 -3.16 -10.95 -20.79
C LEU A 372 -3.83 -12.33 -20.87
N VAL A 373 -5.03 -12.43 -21.45
CA VAL A 373 -5.74 -13.70 -21.67
C VAL A 373 -4.97 -14.64 -22.60
N LEU A 374 -4.44 -14.12 -23.70
CA LEU A 374 -3.60 -14.92 -24.63
C LEU A 374 -2.36 -15.44 -23.92
N SER A 375 -1.73 -14.63 -23.10
CA SER A 375 -0.56 -14.99 -22.30
C SER A 375 -0.90 -16.04 -21.25
N ASP A 376 -2.04 -15.95 -20.58
CA ASP A 376 -2.55 -16.95 -19.64
C ASP A 376 -2.71 -18.32 -20.30
N ILE A 377 -3.29 -18.35 -21.50
CA ILE A 377 -3.44 -19.58 -22.27
C ILE A 377 -2.07 -20.18 -22.62
N LEU A 378 -1.15 -19.36 -23.15
CA LEU A 378 0.19 -19.79 -23.54
C LEU A 378 0.99 -20.30 -22.34
N ILE A 379 1.04 -19.51 -21.26
CA ILE A 379 1.75 -19.86 -20.03
C ILE A 379 1.10 -21.10 -19.39
N GLY A 380 -0.23 -21.21 -19.42
CA GLY A 380 -0.94 -22.38 -18.93
C GLY A 380 -0.55 -23.67 -19.69
N TYR A 381 -0.42 -23.61 -21.01
CA TYR A 381 0.10 -24.75 -21.81
C TYR A 381 1.53 -25.12 -21.42
N LEU A 382 2.42 -24.15 -21.34
CA LEU A 382 3.81 -24.35 -20.91
C LEU A 382 3.89 -24.91 -19.48
N ALA A 383 3.10 -24.36 -18.56
CA ALA A 383 3.03 -24.81 -17.19
C ALA A 383 2.60 -26.27 -17.06
N VAL A 384 1.59 -26.70 -17.83
CA VAL A 384 1.15 -28.10 -17.84
C VAL A 384 2.27 -29.01 -18.35
N ALA A 385 3.01 -28.60 -19.38
CA ALA A 385 4.13 -29.42 -19.94
C ALA A 385 5.26 -29.55 -18.91
N ILE A 386 5.65 -28.41 -18.27
CA ILE A 386 6.68 -28.40 -17.20
C ILE A 386 6.21 -29.23 -16.01
N TYR A 387 4.99 -29.03 -15.57
CA TYR A 387 4.41 -29.73 -14.42
C TYR A 387 4.41 -31.24 -14.65
N ARG A 388 4.00 -31.70 -15.84
CA ARG A 388 4.00 -33.14 -16.21
C ARG A 388 5.38 -33.77 -16.09
N ILE A 389 6.43 -33.07 -16.53
CA ILE A 389 7.80 -33.53 -16.38
C ILE A 389 8.21 -33.48 -14.91
N GLY A 390 7.95 -32.33 -14.24
CA GLY A 390 8.40 -32.06 -12.89
C GLY A 390 7.87 -33.03 -11.85
N ILE A 391 6.61 -33.44 -11.93
CA ILE A 391 5.99 -34.36 -10.94
C ILE A 391 6.58 -35.79 -11.01
N LEU A 392 7.20 -36.16 -12.14
CA LEU A 392 7.84 -37.47 -12.35
C LEU A 392 9.34 -37.46 -12.00
N MET A 393 9.94 -36.29 -11.87
CA MET A 393 11.37 -36.14 -11.59
C MET A 393 11.60 -36.04 -10.08
N TYR A 394 12.38 -36.95 -9.52
CA TYR A 394 12.85 -36.88 -8.14
C TYR A 394 14.38 -36.69 -8.11
N GLY A 395 14.88 -36.01 -7.10
CA GLY A 395 16.29 -35.71 -6.90
C GLY A 395 16.62 -34.23 -7.14
N LYS A 396 17.78 -33.93 -7.69
CA LYS A 396 18.20 -32.54 -7.93
C LYS A 396 17.34 -31.89 -9.00
N PRO A 397 16.91 -30.60 -8.82
CA PRO A 397 16.20 -29.86 -9.86
C PRO A 397 16.97 -29.88 -11.18
N PRO A 398 16.30 -30.12 -12.33
CA PRO A 398 16.96 -30.16 -13.63
C PRO A 398 17.49 -28.76 -13.98
N LYS A 399 18.64 -28.74 -14.67
CA LYS A 399 19.16 -27.51 -15.27
C LYS A 399 18.23 -27.05 -16.40
N PHE A 400 18.18 -25.74 -16.63
CA PHE A 400 17.32 -25.12 -17.66
C PHE A 400 17.46 -25.82 -19.08
N ASN A 401 18.69 -26.15 -19.47
CA ASN A 401 18.95 -26.86 -20.73
C ASN A 401 18.37 -28.30 -20.78
N GLU A 402 18.34 -28.98 -19.64
CA GLU A 402 17.75 -30.32 -19.52
C GLU A 402 16.22 -30.25 -19.63
N LEU A 403 15.63 -29.23 -19.01
CA LEU A 403 14.19 -28.96 -19.10
C LEU A 403 13.77 -28.68 -20.55
N ILE A 404 14.51 -27.82 -21.27
CA ILE A 404 14.24 -27.54 -22.69
C ILE A 404 14.34 -28.81 -23.54
N ARG A 405 15.36 -29.67 -23.31
CA ARG A 405 15.50 -30.95 -24.04
C ARG A 405 14.34 -31.89 -23.73
N ALA A 406 13.87 -31.93 -22.49
CA ALA A 406 12.72 -32.76 -22.10
C ALA A 406 11.42 -32.29 -22.76
N LEU A 407 11.22 -30.96 -22.83
CA LEU A 407 10.05 -30.34 -23.49
C LEU A 407 10.04 -30.62 -25.02
N LYS A 408 11.19 -30.63 -25.68
CA LYS A 408 11.29 -30.91 -27.11
C LYS A 408 11.02 -32.39 -27.49
N LYS A 409 11.03 -33.30 -26.53
CA LYS A 409 10.77 -34.74 -26.75
C LYS A 409 9.31 -35.13 -26.52
N GLN A 410 8.46 -34.21 -26.10
CA GLN A 410 7.00 -34.35 -25.97
C GLN A 410 6.26 -33.84 -27.21
#